data_bf8f6b462f048376e6111a8d1ae046dd
#
_entry.id   bf8f6b462f048376e6111a8d1ae046dd
#
_cell.length_a   1.000
_cell.length_b   1.000
_cell.length_c   1.000
_cell.angle_alpha   90.00
_cell.angle_beta   90.00
_cell.angle_gamma   90.00
#
_symmetry.space_group_name_H-M   'P 1'
#
loop_
_entity.id
_entity.type
_entity.pdbx_description
1 polymer ?
#
loop_
_entity_poly.entity_id
_entity_poly.type
_entity_poly.pdbx_seq_one_letter_code
_entity_poly.pdbx_strand_id
1 'polypeptide(L)'
;PLQWRLNVNCAIVTTAHDSFNAWRTRRGEDTTDAFPPRAQVGQFLADTWSAAVRRAPAHVRIRHLPHRVTAVSADGEGFMVDGSPFDEVLVCTGHDHLHAGSLAYEASCVPVTGLYFGADLPSSARRIGVRGAALSFIDVCLLYGDTAETIYPVSRSGRFMEVKPS
;
A
#
# COMPACT_ATOMS: atom_id res chain seq x y z
N PRO A 1 3.31 11.64 2.12
CA PRO A 1 3.31 10.35 1.45
C PRO A 1 3.96 10.27 0.07
N LEU A 2 4.26 11.37 -0.62
CA LEU A 2 5.00 11.32 -1.90
C LEU A 2 6.44 10.76 -1.74
N GLN A 3 6.95 10.74 -0.53
CA GLN A 3 8.31 10.31 -0.20
C GLN A 3 8.43 8.81 0.15
N TRP A 4 7.32 8.10 0.37
CA TRP A 4 7.35 6.69 0.72
C TRP A 4 7.92 5.86 -0.43
N ARG A 5 9.02 5.17 -0.14
CA ARG A 5 9.74 4.37 -1.12
C ARG A 5 9.18 2.94 -1.21
N LEU A 6 9.46 2.28 -2.32
CA LEU A 6 9.20 0.84 -2.43
C LEU A 6 10.06 0.07 -1.42
N ASN A 7 9.51 -1.00 -0.91
CA ASN A 7 10.18 -1.97 -0.05
C ASN A 7 10.62 -3.25 -0.78
N VAL A 8 10.45 -3.26 -2.10
CA VAL A 8 10.89 -4.32 -3.00
C VAL A 8 11.62 -3.68 -4.18
N ASN A 9 12.53 -4.43 -4.79
CA ASN A 9 13.21 -3.94 -6.00
C ASN A 9 12.18 -3.72 -7.11
N CYS A 10 12.20 -2.54 -7.70
CA CYS A 10 11.24 -2.14 -8.73
C CYS A 10 11.34 -2.98 -10.02
N ALA A 11 12.42 -3.72 -10.23
CA ALA A 11 12.59 -4.60 -11.39
C ALA A 11 11.53 -5.72 -11.46
N ILE A 12 10.94 -6.10 -10.31
CA ILE A 12 9.87 -7.11 -10.27
C ILE A 12 8.48 -6.54 -10.50
N VAL A 13 8.34 -5.22 -10.56
CA VAL A 13 7.04 -4.57 -10.77
C VAL A 13 6.71 -4.60 -12.26
N THR A 14 5.82 -5.51 -12.61
CA THR A 14 5.39 -5.75 -14.00
C THR A 14 3.88 -5.92 -14.09
N THR A 15 3.35 -5.68 -15.27
CA THR A 15 1.98 -6.01 -15.67
C THR A 15 2.01 -6.93 -16.89
N ALA A 16 0.88 -7.44 -17.34
CA ALA A 16 0.80 -8.28 -18.54
C ALA A 16 1.32 -7.59 -19.82
N HIS A 17 1.39 -6.26 -19.81
CA HIS A 17 1.70 -5.47 -21.03
C HIS A 17 2.97 -4.64 -20.91
N ASP A 18 3.52 -4.45 -19.69
CA ASP A 18 4.65 -3.54 -19.50
C ASP A 18 5.39 -3.82 -18.19
N SER A 19 6.64 -3.39 -18.10
CA SER A 19 7.39 -3.33 -16.87
C SER A 19 7.49 -1.88 -16.37
N PHE A 20 7.56 -1.71 -15.07
CA PHE A 20 7.68 -0.39 -14.46
C PHE A 20 8.96 0.33 -14.92
N ASN A 21 10.09 -0.38 -15.04
CA ASN A 21 11.34 0.21 -15.53
C ASN A 21 11.24 0.63 -16.99
N ALA A 22 10.60 -0.16 -17.87
CA ALA A 22 10.39 0.24 -19.26
C ALA A 22 9.47 1.48 -19.36
N TRP A 23 8.46 1.58 -18.49
CA TRP A 23 7.59 2.76 -18.38
C TRP A 23 8.38 3.99 -17.92
N ARG A 24 9.27 3.88 -16.91
CA ARG A 24 10.16 4.95 -16.46
C ARG A 24 11.08 5.43 -17.58
N THR A 25 11.74 4.49 -18.28
CA THR A 25 12.63 4.80 -19.41
C THR A 25 11.93 5.62 -20.49
N ARG A 26 10.70 5.25 -20.87
CA ARG A 26 9.94 6.02 -21.87
C ARG A 26 9.57 7.44 -21.42
N ARG A 27 9.57 7.70 -20.14
CA ARG A 27 9.31 9.02 -19.54
C ARG A 27 10.60 9.82 -19.32
N GLY A 28 11.76 9.26 -19.63
CA GLY A 28 13.04 9.89 -19.34
C GLY A 28 13.39 9.95 -17.86
N GLU A 29 12.76 9.11 -17.03
CA GLU A 29 13.01 9.06 -15.60
C GLU A 29 14.24 8.21 -15.28
N ASP A 30 14.91 8.52 -14.16
CA ASP A 30 16.04 7.75 -13.67
C ASP A 30 15.60 6.32 -13.29
N THR A 31 16.22 5.32 -13.88
CA THR A 31 15.96 3.91 -13.62
C THR A 31 17.02 3.23 -12.76
N THR A 32 18.05 3.95 -12.32
CA THR A 32 19.10 3.41 -11.45
C THR A 32 18.62 3.20 -10.02
N ASP A 33 17.62 3.96 -9.58
CA ASP A 33 17.00 3.80 -8.28
C ASP A 33 16.13 2.53 -8.23
N ALA A 34 16.62 1.51 -7.52
CA ALA A 34 15.94 0.23 -7.35
C ALA A 34 14.69 0.31 -6.43
N PHE A 35 14.57 1.35 -5.61
CA PHE A 35 13.50 1.54 -4.62
C PHE A 35 12.84 2.92 -4.77
N PRO A 36 12.27 3.25 -5.92
CA PRO A 36 11.71 4.56 -6.20
C PRO A 36 10.48 4.84 -5.31
N PRO A 37 10.00 6.10 -5.29
CA PRO A 37 8.78 6.45 -4.56
C PRO A 37 7.57 5.62 -4.99
N ARG A 38 6.77 5.16 -4.03
CA ARG A 38 5.52 4.40 -4.30
C ARG A 38 4.54 5.17 -5.19
N ALA A 39 4.58 6.50 -5.13
CA ALA A 39 3.75 7.35 -5.98
C ALA A 39 4.01 7.12 -7.49
N GLN A 40 5.25 6.83 -7.89
CA GLN A 40 5.58 6.50 -9.29
C GLN A 40 4.93 5.18 -9.72
N VAL A 41 4.92 4.18 -8.83
CA VAL A 41 4.22 2.90 -9.11
C VAL A 41 2.72 3.13 -9.22
N GLY A 42 2.16 3.98 -8.37
CA GLY A 42 0.75 4.39 -8.49
C GLY A 42 0.43 5.00 -9.85
N GLN A 43 1.31 5.89 -10.36
CA GLN A 43 1.16 6.49 -11.68
C GLN A 43 1.28 5.44 -12.80
N PHE A 44 2.26 4.53 -12.72
CA PHE A 44 2.41 3.41 -13.65
C PHE A 44 1.14 2.55 -13.73
N LEU A 45 0.56 2.21 -12.58
CA LEU A 45 -0.68 1.43 -12.54
C LEU A 45 -1.87 2.19 -13.12
N ALA A 46 -1.98 3.50 -12.88
CA ALA A 46 -3.01 4.35 -13.46
C ALA A 46 -2.89 4.45 -14.99
N ASP A 47 -1.66 4.60 -15.50
CA ASP A 47 -1.39 4.63 -16.95
C ASP A 47 -1.69 3.26 -17.58
N THR A 48 -1.34 2.16 -16.89
CA THR A 48 -1.63 0.79 -17.32
C THR A 48 -3.13 0.54 -17.40
N TRP A 49 -3.89 0.95 -16.39
CA TRP A 49 -5.34 0.89 -16.39
C TRP A 49 -5.93 1.66 -17.58
N SER A 50 -5.50 2.90 -17.76
CA SER A 50 -5.95 3.74 -18.87
C SER A 50 -5.65 3.11 -20.23
N ALA A 51 -4.48 2.48 -20.37
CA ALA A 51 -4.12 1.76 -21.59
C ALA A 51 -4.99 0.50 -21.80
N ALA A 52 -5.28 -0.25 -20.74
CA ALA A 52 -6.15 -1.43 -20.80
C ALA A 52 -7.57 -1.05 -21.27
N VAL A 53 -8.13 0.02 -20.69
CA VAL A 53 -9.45 0.52 -21.10
C VAL A 53 -9.47 0.91 -22.58
N ARG A 54 -8.46 1.63 -23.06
CA ARG A 54 -8.38 2.04 -24.49
C ARG A 54 -8.20 0.87 -25.45
N ARG A 55 -7.57 -0.21 -25.00
CA ARG A 55 -7.27 -1.41 -25.83
C ARG A 55 -8.32 -2.51 -25.68
N ALA A 56 -9.32 -2.30 -24.87
CA ALA A 56 -10.38 -3.30 -24.66
C ALA A 56 -11.02 -3.69 -26.00
N PRO A 57 -11.16 -5.00 -26.29
CA PRO A 57 -11.86 -5.45 -27.48
C PRO A 57 -13.29 -4.90 -27.55
N ALA A 58 -13.83 -4.72 -28.74
CA ALA A 58 -15.14 -4.08 -28.94
C ALA A 58 -16.32 -4.78 -28.21
N HIS A 59 -16.18 -6.09 -27.93
CA HIS A 59 -17.18 -6.85 -27.18
C HIS A 59 -16.99 -6.75 -25.64
N VAL A 60 -15.91 -6.11 -25.16
CA VAL A 60 -15.62 -5.93 -23.72
C VAL A 60 -15.99 -4.50 -23.33
N ARG A 61 -16.90 -4.37 -22.38
CA ARG A 61 -17.26 -3.07 -21.80
C ARG A 61 -16.68 -2.94 -20.41
N ILE A 62 -15.75 -2.00 -20.22
CA ILE A 62 -15.15 -1.69 -18.92
C ILE A 62 -15.84 -0.44 -18.37
N ARG A 63 -16.35 -0.52 -17.14
CA ARG A 63 -16.98 0.60 -16.44
C ARG A 63 -16.31 0.80 -15.09
N HIS A 64 -15.82 1.99 -14.82
CA HIS A 64 -15.38 2.42 -13.49
C HIS A 64 -16.54 3.15 -12.82
N LEU A 65 -16.96 2.65 -11.65
CA LEU A 65 -18.00 3.27 -10.83
C LEU A 65 -17.32 3.94 -9.64
N PRO A 66 -17.29 5.28 -9.57
CA PRO A 66 -16.57 6.01 -8.52
C PRO A 66 -17.38 6.11 -7.24
N HIS A 67 -17.85 4.98 -6.71
CA HIS A 67 -18.52 4.90 -5.43
C HIS A 67 -17.97 3.74 -4.60
N ARG A 68 -18.14 3.84 -3.30
CA ARG A 68 -17.73 2.78 -2.36
C ARG A 68 -18.79 1.69 -2.34
N VAL A 69 -18.39 0.46 -2.62
CA VAL A 69 -19.24 -0.72 -2.40
C VAL A 69 -19.38 -0.93 -0.89
N THR A 70 -20.61 -1.13 -0.43
CA THR A 70 -20.93 -1.31 0.99
C THR A 70 -21.46 -2.71 1.32
N ALA A 71 -22.00 -3.41 0.33
CA ALA A 71 -22.54 -4.75 0.51
C ALA A 71 -22.25 -5.66 -0.68
N VAL A 72 -21.82 -6.88 -0.35
CA VAL A 72 -21.69 -7.99 -1.29
C VAL A 72 -22.33 -9.22 -0.64
N SER A 73 -23.25 -9.87 -1.34
CA SER A 73 -23.89 -11.12 -0.89
C SER A 73 -23.98 -12.13 -2.03
N ALA A 74 -23.97 -13.42 -1.70
CA ALA A 74 -24.30 -14.46 -2.67
C ALA A 74 -25.81 -14.47 -2.94
N ASP A 75 -26.22 -14.70 -4.18
CA ASP A 75 -27.60 -14.80 -4.60
C ASP A 75 -27.78 -15.97 -5.59
N GLY A 76 -28.02 -17.16 -5.03
CA GLY A 76 -28.20 -18.35 -5.84
C GLY A 76 -26.97 -18.71 -6.68
N GLU A 77 -27.02 -18.44 -7.98
CA GLU A 77 -25.94 -18.76 -8.93
C GLU A 77 -24.95 -17.59 -9.14
N GLY A 78 -25.13 -16.45 -8.47
CA GLY A 78 -24.29 -15.26 -8.65
C GLY A 78 -24.11 -14.45 -7.38
N PHE A 79 -23.88 -13.16 -7.56
CA PHE A 79 -23.63 -12.21 -6.48
C PHE A 79 -24.46 -10.95 -6.64
N MET A 80 -24.83 -10.35 -5.53
CA MET A 80 -25.42 -9.01 -5.48
C MET A 80 -24.38 -8.04 -4.90
N VAL A 81 -24.09 -6.96 -5.61
CA VAL A 81 -23.20 -5.88 -5.16
C VAL A 81 -24.00 -4.59 -5.10
N ASP A 82 -24.24 -4.07 -3.91
CA ASP A 82 -25.09 -2.89 -3.64
C ASP A 82 -26.45 -2.98 -4.39
N GLY A 83 -27.07 -4.16 -4.39
CA GLY A 83 -28.36 -4.41 -5.04
C GLY A 83 -28.31 -4.64 -6.55
N SER A 84 -27.15 -4.69 -7.16
CA SER A 84 -26.97 -5.02 -8.59
C SER A 84 -26.44 -6.44 -8.76
N PRO A 85 -26.99 -7.26 -9.69
CA PRO A 85 -26.54 -8.63 -9.90
C PRO A 85 -25.24 -8.70 -10.71
N PHE A 86 -24.40 -9.69 -10.38
CA PHE A 86 -23.15 -10.02 -11.08
C PHE A 86 -22.96 -11.54 -11.09
N ASP A 87 -22.40 -12.06 -12.17
CA ASP A 87 -22.06 -13.48 -12.29
C ASP A 87 -20.85 -13.82 -11.41
N GLU A 88 -19.84 -12.94 -11.38
CA GLU A 88 -18.60 -13.11 -10.61
C GLU A 88 -18.18 -11.82 -9.92
N VAL A 89 -17.54 -11.95 -8.76
CA VAL A 89 -16.98 -10.83 -8.00
C VAL A 89 -15.53 -11.13 -7.57
N LEU A 90 -14.60 -10.27 -7.98
CA LEU A 90 -13.22 -10.31 -7.50
C LEU A 90 -13.01 -9.21 -6.46
N VAL A 91 -12.73 -9.61 -5.22
CA VAL A 91 -12.51 -8.68 -4.11
C VAL A 91 -11.04 -8.26 -4.04
N CYS A 92 -10.76 -7.00 -4.40
CA CYS A 92 -9.42 -6.41 -4.41
C CYS A 92 -9.37 -5.12 -3.57
N THR A 93 -9.86 -5.20 -2.34
CA THR A 93 -10.04 -4.03 -1.46
C THR A 93 -8.75 -3.53 -0.80
N GLY A 94 -7.65 -4.28 -0.92
CA GLY A 94 -6.40 -3.93 -0.25
C GLY A 94 -6.47 -4.12 1.26
N HIS A 95 -5.61 -3.39 1.98
CA HIS A 95 -5.60 -3.39 3.44
C HIS A 95 -6.59 -2.38 3.99
N ASP A 96 -7.28 -2.75 5.07
CA ASP A 96 -8.12 -1.82 5.82
C ASP A 96 -7.21 -0.88 6.65
N HIS A 97 -7.17 0.38 6.26
CA HIS A 97 -6.40 1.41 6.96
C HIS A 97 -7.08 1.89 8.26
N LEU A 98 -8.36 1.55 8.44
CA LEU A 98 -9.10 1.86 9.66
C LEU A 98 -8.96 0.78 10.73
N HIS A 99 -8.31 -0.35 10.40
CA HIS A 99 -8.08 -1.40 11.36
C HIS A 99 -7.06 -0.94 12.42
N ALA A 100 -7.53 -0.61 13.56
CA ALA A 100 -6.72 -0.08 14.64
C ALA A 100 -5.86 -1.14 15.36
N GLY A 101 -5.96 -2.40 14.97
CA GLY A 101 -5.23 -3.51 15.60
C GLY A 101 -5.77 -3.90 16.97
N SER A 102 -5.06 -4.80 17.64
CA SER A 102 -5.47 -5.32 18.96
C SER A 102 -5.30 -4.33 20.13
N LEU A 103 -4.66 -3.17 19.89
CA LEU A 103 -4.46 -2.11 20.88
C LEU A 103 -5.26 -0.84 20.54
N ALA A 104 -6.31 -0.98 19.75
CA ALA A 104 -7.16 0.10 19.29
C ALA A 104 -7.83 0.91 20.42
N TYR A 105 -8.02 0.28 21.56
CA TYR A 105 -8.61 0.88 22.74
C TYR A 105 -7.64 1.75 23.55
N GLU A 106 -6.36 1.69 23.25
CA GLU A 106 -5.34 2.49 23.92
C GLU A 106 -5.19 3.85 23.22
N ALA A 107 -5.58 4.92 23.88
CA ALA A 107 -5.56 6.28 23.31
C ALA A 107 -4.16 6.75 22.86
N SER A 108 -3.10 6.14 23.41
CA SER A 108 -1.70 6.43 23.05
C SER A 108 -1.16 5.58 21.89
N CYS A 109 -1.97 4.64 21.36
CA CYS A 109 -1.56 3.77 20.28
C CYS A 109 -1.98 4.34 18.93
N VAL A 110 -1.01 4.54 18.06
CA VAL A 110 -1.23 4.95 16.67
C VAL A 110 -0.98 3.74 15.79
N PRO A 111 -1.97 3.27 15.01
CA PRO A 111 -1.74 2.26 14.00
C PRO A 111 -0.70 2.76 12.99
N VAL A 112 0.26 1.90 12.60
CA VAL A 112 1.28 2.30 11.62
C VAL A 112 0.68 2.77 10.30
N THR A 113 -0.47 2.24 9.92
CA THR A 113 -1.22 2.70 8.74
C THR A 113 -1.67 4.15 8.87
N GLY A 114 -1.95 4.64 10.08
CA GLY A 114 -2.26 6.04 10.33
C GLY A 114 -1.10 6.97 9.96
N LEU A 115 0.16 6.56 10.21
CA LEU A 115 1.34 7.34 9.87
C LEU A 115 1.46 7.58 8.35
N TYR A 116 1.02 6.62 7.53
CA TYR A 116 1.00 6.77 6.07
C TYR A 116 -0.04 7.78 5.57
N PHE A 117 -1.06 8.06 6.38
CA PHE A 117 -2.14 9.01 6.06
C PHE A 117 -2.02 10.33 6.81
N GLY A 118 -0.86 10.59 7.43
CA GLY A 118 -0.55 11.87 8.07
C GLY A 118 -0.97 11.94 9.54
N ALA A 119 -1.28 10.82 10.20
CA ALA A 119 -1.35 10.81 11.66
C ALA A 119 0.07 10.95 12.22
N ASP A 120 0.25 11.88 13.12
CA ASP A 120 1.52 12.10 13.81
C ASP A 120 1.47 11.57 15.24
N LEU A 121 2.61 11.13 15.72
CA LEU A 121 2.79 10.94 17.16
C LEU A 121 2.79 12.31 17.85
N PRO A 122 2.35 12.38 19.13
CA PRO A 122 2.48 13.62 19.89
C PRO A 122 3.91 14.18 19.79
N SER A 123 4.04 15.47 19.57
CA SER A 123 5.35 16.16 19.49
C SER A 123 6.22 15.99 20.74
N SER A 124 5.60 15.65 21.86
CA SER A 124 6.25 15.31 23.13
C SER A 124 6.72 13.85 23.22
N ALA A 125 6.44 13.02 22.24
CA ALA A 125 6.80 11.60 22.24
C ALA A 125 8.32 11.45 22.06
N ARG A 126 9.04 11.34 23.19
CA ARG A 126 10.49 11.13 23.22
C ARG A 126 10.87 9.65 23.17
N ARG A 127 10.02 8.78 23.71
CA ARG A 127 10.23 7.35 23.78
C ARG A 127 9.09 6.65 23.05
N ILE A 128 9.40 5.92 21.99
CA ILE A 128 8.43 5.30 21.07
C ILE A 128 8.55 3.79 21.16
N GLY A 129 7.48 3.11 21.58
CA GLY A 129 7.35 1.66 21.51
C GLY A 129 6.76 1.27 20.15
N VAL A 130 7.39 0.34 19.43
CA VAL A 130 6.91 -0.15 18.14
C VAL A 130 6.60 -1.64 18.24
N ARG A 131 5.34 -2.02 18.10
CA ARG A 131 4.94 -3.43 18.02
C ARG A 131 5.14 -3.96 16.61
N GLY A 132 6.23 -4.66 16.41
CA GLY A 132 6.72 -5.18 15.13
C GLY A 132 8.17 -4.76 14.92
N ALA A 133 8.96 -5.60 14.25
CA ALA A 133 10.36 -5.36 13.98
C ALA A 133 10.70 -5.66 12.50
N ALA A 134 9.75 -5.35 11.61
CA ALA A 134 9.86 -5.51 10.17
C ALA A 134 9.86 -4.14 9.46
N LEU A 135 9.45 -4.06 8.20
CA LEU A 135 9.49 -2.85 7.37
C LEU A 135 8.83 -1.63 8.03
N SER A 136 7.69 -1.81 8.67
CA SER A 136 7.00 -0.72 9.37
C SER A 136 7.82 -0.14 10.54
N PHE A 137 8.65 -0.95 11.20
CA PHE A 137 9.58 -0.46 12.21
C PHE A 137 10.66 0.43 11.57
N ILE A 138 11.18 0.04 10.41
CA ILE A 138 12.14 0.85 9.66
C ILE A 138 11.50 2.19 9.27
N ASP A 139 10.25 2.16 8.79
CA ASP A 139 9.51 3.38 8.46
C ASP A 139 9.39 4.32 9.67
N VAL A 140 9.09 3.78 10.86
CA VAL A 140 9.03 4.57 12.11
C VAL A 140 10.42 5.16 12.46
N CYS A 141 11.48 4.39 12.30
CA CYS A 141 12.84 4.89 12.53
C CYS A 141 13.22 6.02 11.57
N LEU A 142 12.82 5.92 10.30
CA LEU A 142 13.07 6.97 9.31
C LEU A 142 12.26 8.24 9.56
N LEU A 143 11.07 8.12 10.16
CA LEU A 143 10.21 9.27 10.47
C LEU A 143 10.62 10.00 11.74
N TYR A 144 11.01 9.26 12.76
CA TYR A 144 11.19 9.80 14.12
C TYR A 144 12.59 9.63 14.67
N GLY A 145 13.53 9.03 13.93
CA GLY A 145 14.89 8.76 14.40
C GLY A 145 15.66 10.01 14.83
N ASP A 146 15.40 11.14 14.17
CA ASP A 146 16.06 12.41 14.49
C ASP A 146 15.41 13.17 15.67
N THR A 147 14.17 12.79 16.06
CA THR A 147 13.39 13.52 17.07
C THR A 147 13.15 12.71 18.34
N ALA A 148 13.08 11.39 18.22
CA ALA A 148 12.91 10.50 19.35
C ALA A 148 14.23 10.29 20.11
N GLU A 149 14.13 10.23 21.44
CA GLU A 149 15.26 9.86 22.30
C GLU A 149 15.58 8.37 22.19
N THR A 150 14.53 7.55 22.10
CA THR A 150 14.65 6.09 21.97
C THR A 150 13.44 5.49 21.26
N ILE A 151 13.70 4.52 20.35
CA ILE A 151 12.67 3.72 19.70
C ILE A 151 12.87 2.26 20.11
N TYR A 152 11.86 1.66 20.73
CA TYR A 152 11.87 0.28 21.24
C TYR A 152 11.05 -0.64 20.33
N PRO A 153 11.67 -1.54 19.56
CA PRO A 153 10.93 -2.56 18.84
C PRO A 153 10.56 -3.72 19.76
N VAL A 154 9.37 -4.24 19.59
CA VAL A 154 8.90 -5.46 20.25
C VAL A 154 8.36 -6.41 19.19
N SER A 155 8.92 -7.61 19.10
CA SER A 155 8.42 -8.66 18.21
C SER A 155 8.14 -9.95 18.97
N ARG A 156 7.25 -10.79 18.45
CA ARG A 156 6.93 -12.09 19.07
C ARG A 156 8.12 -13.04 19.11
N SER A 157 9.00 -12.96 18.12
CA SER A 157 10.18 -13.84 17.98
C SER A 157 11.45 -13.26 18.56
N GLY A 158 11.46 -11.98 18.96
CA GLY A 158 12.67 -11.25 19.32
C GLY A 158 13.62 -10.99 18.14
N ARG A 159 13.22 -11.38 16.91
CA ARG A 159 14.06 -11.20 15.70
C ARG A 159 13.71 -9.90 15.01
N PHE A 160 14.74 -9.26 14.49
CA PHE A 160 14.63 -8.16 13.53
C PHE A 160 14.61 -8.71 12.12
N MET A 161 14.08 -7.92 11.20
CA MET A 161 14.20 -8.21 9.78
C MET A 161 15.67 -8.01 9.38
N GLU A 162 16.30 -9.08 8.95
CA GLU A 162 17.65 -9.02 8.40
C GLU A 162 17.60 -8.40 7.00
N VAL A 163 18.46 -7.43 6.76
CA VAL A 163 18.69 -6.91 5.40
C VAL A 163 19.39 -8.03 4.63
N LYS A 164 18.76 -8.51 3.55
CA LYS A 164 19.43 -9.45 2.66
C LYS A 164 20.67 -8.75 2.07
N PRO A 165 21.85 -9.36 2.16
CA PRO A 165 23.00 -8.82 1.45
C PRO A 165 22.70 -8.76 -0.04
N SER A 166 23.12 -7.68 -0.68
CA SER A 166 23.04 -7.45 -2.12
C SER A 166 23.85 -8.47 -2.92
#